data_c72ec9230c2689e19fb13a166bfa049e
#
_entry.id   c72ec9230c2689e19fb13a166bfa049e
#
_cell.length_a   1.000
_cell.length_b   1.000
_cell.length_c   1.000
_cell.angle_alpha   90.00
_cell.angle_beta   90.00
_cell.angle_gamma   90.00
#
_symmetry.space_group_name_H-M   'P 1'
#
loop_
_entity.id
_entity.type
_entity.pdbx_description
1 polymer ?
#
loop_
_entity_poly.entity_id
_entity_poly.type
_entity_poly.pdbx_seq_one_letter_code
_entity_poly.pdbx_strand_id
1 'polypeptide(L)'
;AAALLTGCGTANSGSKADDLPVIKLGSDSYPPYNYLDEDGNPTGIDVELATEAFARMGYRVEIVQIDWEKKKELVESGAIDCIMGCFSMEGRLDDYQWAGPYIASRQVVAVNESSDIYTLQDLAGKNLAVQSTTKPEGIFLKRTDERIPKLGNLISLGHRELIFTFLEKGYADAVGAHEESVVQYM
;
A
#
# COMPACT_ATOMS: atom_id res chain seq x y z
N ALA A 1 51.80 -18.05 -46.32
CA ALA A 1 51.47 -17.74 -44.94
C ALA A 1 50.21 -16.87 -44.93
N ALA A 2 49.07 -17.47 -44.64
CA ALA A 2 47.78 -16.80 -44.49
C ALA A 2 47.50 -16.64 -43.00
N ALA A 3 47.41 -15.40 -42.51
CA ALA A 3 47.01 -15.11 -41.13
C ALA A 3 45.50 -14.89 -41.09
N LEU A 4 44.80 -15.80 -40.41
CA LEU A 4 43.37 -15.69 -40.05
C LEU A 4 43.28 -14.83 -38.78
N LEU A 5 42.77 -13.63 -38.94
CA LEU A 5 42.31 -12.77 -37.80
C LEU A 5 40.89 -13.19 -37.43
N THR A 6 40.76 -13.95 -36.35
CA THR A 6 39.49 -14.18 -35.66
C THR A 6 39.15 -12.96 -34.85
N GLY A 7 38.19 -12.14 -35.33
CA GLY A 7 37.59 -11.08 -34.56
C GLY A 7 36.68 -11.68 -33.49
N CYS A 8 37.05 -11.49 -32.20
CA CYS A 8 36.13 -11.67 -31.08
C CYS A 8 35.10 -10.54 -31.14
N GLY A 9 33.92 -10.86 -31.64
CA GLY A 9 32.75 -10.00 -31.42
C GLY A 9 32.40 -10.01 -29.93
N THR A 10 32.66 -8.89 -29.27
CA THR A 10 32.05 -8.60 -27.96
C THR A 10 30.54 -8.57 -28.14
N ALA A 11 29.88 -9.67 -27.75
CA ALA A 11 28.43 -9.67 -27.60
C ALA A 11 28.08 -8.62 -26.54
N ASN A 12 27.54 -7.52 -27.02
CA ASN A 12 26.95 -6.49 -26.20
C ASN A 12 25.74 -7.13 -25.49
N SER A 13 25.91 -7.56 -24.23
CA SER A 13 24.81 -8.03 -23.37
C SER A 13 24.02 -6.81 -22.82
N GLY A 14 23.70 -5.86 -23.70
CA GLY A 14 22.78 -4.79 -23.47
C GLY A 14 21.36 -5.34 -23.52
N SER A 15 20.80 -5.48 -22.39
CA SER A 15 19.42 -5.43 -21.93
C SER A 15 18.35 -6.21 -22.67
N LYS A 16 18.27 -7.49 -22.41
CA LYS A 16 17.00 -8.25 -22.55
C LYS A 16 15.91 -7.75 -21.59
N ALA A 17 16.24 -6.96 -20.58
CA ALA A 17 15.30 -6.48 -19.56
C ALA A 17 14.43 -5.33 -20.08
N ASP A 18 14.95 -4.45 -20.94
CA ASP A 18 14.21 -3.30 -21.47
C ASP A 18 13.18 -3.70 -22.55
N ASP A 19 13.34 -4.89 -23.15
CA ASP A 19 12.41 -5.42 -24.16
C ASP A 19 11.22 -6.19 -23.58
N LEU A 20 11.17 -6.37 -22.26
CA LEU A 20 10.07 -7.10 -21.61
C LEU A 20 8.79 -6.26 -21.59
N PRO A 21 7.61 -6.90 -21.78
CA PRO A 21 6.34 -6.20 -21.58
C PRO A 21 6.23 -5.69 -20.15
N VAL A 22 5.59 -4.53 -20.02
CA VAL A 22 5.49 -3.79 -18.75
C VAL A 22 4.14 -4.04 -18.11
N ILE A 23 4.13 -4.32 -16.81
CA ILE A 23 2.96 -4.31 -15.95
C ILE A 23 2.98 -3.02 -15.13
N LYS A 24 1.95 -2.21 -15.27
CA LYS A 24 1.73 -1.01 -14.47
C LYS A 24 1.01 -1.36 -13.18
N LEU A 25 1.74 -1.31 -12.08
CA LEU A 25 1.23 -1.64 -10.75
C LEU A 25 0.91 -0.34 -10.00
N GLY A 26 -0.36 -0.11 -9.70
CA GLY A 26 -0.84 1.06 -8.96
C GLY A 26 -0.77 0.85 -7.45
N SER A 27 -0.17 1.80 -6.74
CA SER A 27 -0.16 1.87 -5.28
C SER A 27 -0.07 3.31 -4.81
N ASP A 28 -0.46 3.58 -3.56
CA ASP A 28 -0.16 4.84 -2.87
C ASP A 28 1.14 4.71 -2.07
N SER A 29 1.61 5.80 -1.48
CA SER A 29 2.73 5.74 -0.54
C SER A 29 2.33 5.04 0.74
N TYR A 30 2.93 3.87 0.99
CA TYR A 30 2.57 2.98 2.08
C TYR A 30 3.77 2.23 2.69
N PRO A 31 4.67 2.91 3.42
CA PRO A 31 5.73 2.21 4.15
C PRO A 31 5.17 1.19 5.15
N PRO A 32 5.79 0.02 5.29
CA PRO A 32 6.98 -0.49 4.60
C PRO A 32 6.68 -1.24 3.29
N TYR A 33 5.47 -1.17 2.75
CA TYR A 33 5.03 -1.97 1.60
C TYR A 33 5.44 -1.36 0.27
N ASN A 34 5.14 -0.08 0.05
CA ASN A 34 5.48 0.67 -1.15
C ASN A 34 5.73 2.14 -0.79
N TYR A 35 6.92 2.62 -1.05
CA TYR A 35 7.33 4.00 -0.82
C TYR A 35 8.54 4.34 -1.71
N LEU A 36 8.96 5.59 -1.70
CA LEU A 36 10.17 6.01 -2.39
C LEU A 36 11.34 6.03 -1.40
N ASP A 37 12.50 5.50 -1.83
CA ASP A 37 13.74 5.64 -1.09
C ASP A 37 14.30 7.08 -1.16
N GLU A 38 15.47 7.31 -0.55
CA GLU A 38 16.12 8.63 -0.53
C GLU A 38 16.53 9.13 -1.93
N ASP A 39 16.71 8.20 -2.88
CA ASP A 39 17.04 8.50 -4.28
C ASP A 39 15.80 8.68 -5.16
N GLY A 40 14.59 8.49 -4.58
CA GLY A 40 13.32 8.61 -5.27
C GLY A 40 12.90 7.36 -6.04
N ASN A 41 13.53 6.20 -5.79
CA ASN A 41 13.16 4.94 -6.42
C ASN A 41 12.07 4.22 -5.60
N PRO A 42 11.09 3.58 -6.28
CA PRO A 42 10.11 2.74 -5.59
C PRO A 42 10.80 1.57 -4.88
N THR A 43 10.45 1.36 -3.61
CA THR A 43 10.97 0.30 -2.76
C THR A 43 9.92 -0.19 -1.78
N GLY A 44 10.21 -1.28 -1.07
CA GLY A 44 9.35 -1.88 -0.06
C GLY A 44 8.91 -3.30 -0.40
N ILE A 45 8.25 -3.94 0.56
CA ILE A 45 7.88 -5.36 0.50
C ILE A 45 7.08 -5.69 -0.78
N ASP A 46 6.10 -4.88 -1.11
CA ASP A 46 5.24 -5.10 -2.26
C ASP A 46 5.97 -4.86 -3.58
N VAL A 47 6.84 -3.84 -3.62
CA VAL A 47 7.66 -3.52 -4.81
C VAL A 47 8.61 -4.66 -5.13
N GLU A 48 9.34 -5.17 -4.13
CA GLU A 48 10.28 -6.28 -4.31
C GLU A 48 9.55 -7.56 -4.70
N LEU A 49 8.45 -7.89 -4.01
CA LEU A 49 7.65 -9.07 -4.30
C LEU A 49 7.06 -9.04 -5.71
N ALA A 50 6.47 -7.91 -6.11
CA ALA A 50 5.90 -7.75 -7.44
C ALA A 50 6.99 -7.82 -8.52
N THR A 51 8.12 -7.14 -8.32
CA THR A 51 9.23 -7.14 -9.26
C THR A 51 9.73 -8.56 -9.50
N GLU A 52 9.98 -9.33 -8.45
CA GLU A 52 10.45 -10.72 -8.56
C GLU A 52 9.39 -11.65 -9.19
N ALA A 53 8.13 -11.54 -8.76
CA ALA A 53 7.06 -12.37 -9.28
C ALA A 53 6.81 -12.15 -10.77
N PHE A 54 6.71 -10.90 -11.21
CA PHE A 54 6.49 -10.58 -12.61
C PHE A 54 7.73 -10.86 -13.48
N ALA A 55 8.95 -10.67 -12.96
CA ALA A 55 10.18 -11.04 -13.68
C ALA A 55 10.23 -12.53 -14.01
N ARG A 56 9.81 -13.41 -13.09
CA ARG A 56 9.69 -14.87 -13.34
C ARG A 56 8.65 -15.19 -14.41
N MET A 57 7.67 -14.33 -14.61
CA MET A 57 6.64 -14.47 -15.64
C MET A 57 7.04 -13.81 -16.97
N GLY A 58 8.22 -13.20 -17.06
CA GLY A 58 8.71 -12.53 -18.25
C GLY A 58 8.18 -11.11 -18.44
N TYR A 59 7.83 -10.42 -17.38
CA TYR A 59 7.38 -9.02 -17.38
C TYR A 59 8.33 -8.13 -16.58
N ARG A 60 8.31 -6.83 -16.88
CA ARG A 60 8.88 -5.77 -16.05
C ARG A 60 7.75 -5.03 -15.34
N VAL A 61 7.98 -4.63 -14.10
CA VAL A 61 7.02 -3.84 -13.32
C VAL A 61 7.37 -2.36 -13.39
N GLU A 62 6.35 -1.54 -13.61
CA GLU A 62 6.38 -0.09 -13.42
C GLU A 62 5.46 0.26 -12.25
N ILE A 63 6.01 0.83 -11.19
CA ILE A 63 5.23 1.28 -10.03
C ILE A 63 4.63 2.65 -10.35
N VAL A 64 3.31 2.72 -10.34
CA VAL A 64 2.55 3.95 -10.60
C VAL A 64 1.97 4.46 -9.29
N GLN A 65 2.41 5.64 -8.86
CA GLN A 65 1.81 6.30 -7.70
C GLN A 65 0.41 6.80 -8.07
N ILE A 66 -0.59 6.37 -7.32
CA ILE A 66 -1.99 6.68 -7.60
C ILE A 66 -2.67 7.39 -6.41
N ASP A 67 -3.71 8.11 -6.72
CA ASP A 67 -4.73 8.48 -5.74
C ASP A 67 -5.50 7.21 -5.34
N TRP A 68 -5.36 6.80 -4.07
CA TRP A 68 -5.95 5.55 -3.58
C TRP A 68 -7.46 5.50 -3.71
N GLU A 69 -8.13 6.62 -3.69
CA GLU A 69 -9.59 6.69 -3.88
C GLU A 69 -10.01 6.27 -5.30
N LYS A 70 -9.13 6.49 -6.30
CA LYS A 70 -9.36 6.20 -7.72
C LYS A 70 -8.91 4.81 -8.16
N LYS A 71 -8.34 3.99 -7.27
CA LYS A 71 -7.73 2.69 -7.62
C LYS A 71 -8.63 1.79 -8.48
N LYS A 72 -9.93 1.74 -8.18
CA LYS A 72 -10.89 0.91 -8.95
C LYS A 72 -11.08 1.46 -10.36
N GLU A 73 -11.33 2.75 -10.50
CA GLU A 73 -11.49 3.43 -11.79
C GLU A 73 -10.24 3.25 -12.67
N LEU A 74 -9.04 3.40 -12.08
CA LEU A 74 -7.78 3.27 -12.80
C LEU A 74 -7.56 1.85 -13.35
N VAL A 75 -7.90 0.82 -12.58
CA VAL A 75 -7.80 -0.58 -13.05
C VAL A 75 -8.89 -0.89 -14.09
N GLU A 76 -10.11 -0.45 -13.89
CA GLU A 76 -11.22 -0.67 -14.83
C GLU A 76 -11.00 0.02 -16.18
N SER A 77 -10.36 1.18 -16.18
CA SER A 77 -10.00 1.92 -17.39
C SER A 77 -8.76 1.38 -18.12
N GLY A 78 -7.98 0.51 -17.48
CA GLY A 78 -6.69 0.03 -17.98
C GLY A 78 -5.56 1.07 -17.89
N ALA A 79 -5.73 2.12 -17.11
CA ALA A 79 -4.66 3.08 -16.83
C ALA A 79 -3.54 2.43 -16.00
N ILE A 80 -3.88 1.46 -15.16
CA ILE A 80 -3.00 0.52 -14.47
C ILE A 80 -3.50 -0.91 -14.72
N ASP A 81 -2.60 -1.89 -14.66
CA ASP A 81 -2.93 -3.30 -14.90
C ASP A 81 -3.36 -4.01 -13.62
N CYS A 82 -2.78 -3.64 -12.48
CA CYS A 82 -3.11 -4.23 -11.19
C CYS A 82 -2.86 -3.24 -10.04
N ILE A 83 -3.35 -3.61 -8.85
CA ILE A 83 -3.22 -2.85 -7.60
C ILE A 83 -2.48 -3.73 -6.59
N MET A 84 -1.51 -3.16 -5.88
CA MET A 84 -0.84 -3.79 -4.75
C MET A 84 -0.53 -2.73 -3.69
N GLY A 85 -0.59 -3.06 -2.42
CA GLY A 85 -0.40 -2.09 -1.33
C GLY A 85 -1.01 -2.60 -0.04
N CYS A 86 -0.67 -3.84 0.38
CA CYS A 86 -1.29 -4.50 1.54
C CYS A 86 -2.83 -4.39 1.50
N PHE A 87 -3.41 -4.58 0.32
CA PHE A 87 -4.82 -4.36 0.05
C PHE A 87 -5.66 -5.54 0.54
N SER A 88 -6.49 -5.30 1.54
CA SER A 88 -7.30 -6.35 2.18
C SER A 88 -8.34 -6.94 1.23
N MET A 89 -8.33 -8.26 1.07
CA MET A 89 -9.33 -9.03 0.31
C MET A 89 -10.67 -9.13 1.05
N GLU A 90 -10.65 -9.08 2.39
CA GLU A 90 -11.83 -9.30 3.22
C GLU A 90 -12.94 -8.29 2.93
N GLY A 91 -14.12 -8.79 2.59
CA GLY A 91 -15.30 -7.99 2.23
C GLY A 91 -15.24 -7.33 0.86
N ARG A 92 -14.30 -7.78 -0.02
CA ARG A 92 -14.09 -7.25 -1.38
C ARG A 92 -13.85 -8.35 -2.42
N LEU A 93 -14.16 -9.59 -2.10
CA LEU A 93 -13.89 -10.74 -2.98
C LEU A 93 -14.57 -10.62 -4.34
N ASP A 94 -15.76 -10.03 -4.38
CA ASP A 94 -16.54 -9.84 -5.61
C ASP A 94 -16.17 -8.54 -6.37
N ASP A 95 -15.38 -7.64 -5.76
CA ASP A 95 -15.03 -6.36 -6.38
C ASP A 95 -13.82 -6.45 -7.31
N TYR A 96 -12.96 -7.46 -7.14
CA TYR A 96 -11.70 -7.62 -7.87
C TYR A 96 -11.39 -9.08 -8.17
N GLN A 97 -10.55 -9.30 -9.18
CA GLN A 97 -9.86 -10.58 -9.35
C GLN A 97 -8.60 -10.57 -8.50
N TRP A 98 -8.46 -11.56 -7.63
CA TRP A 98 -7.41 -11.60 -6.63
C TRP A 98 -6.34 -12.63 -6.96
N ALA A 99 -5.07 -12.24 -6.78
CA ALA A 99 -3.93 -13.16 -6.69
C ALA A 99 -3.36 -13.09 -5.27
N GLY A 100 -3.37 -14.20 -4.56
CA GLY A 100 -2.93 -14.27 -3.16
C GLY A 100 -3.94 -14.94 -2.24
N PRO A 101 -3.92 -14.73 -0.91
CA PRO A 101 -3.15 -13.70 -0.19
C PRO A 101 -1.64 -14.00 -0.15
N TYR A 102 -0.81 -12.96 -0.12
CA TYR A 102 0.65 -13.08 0.00
C TYR A 102 1.18 -12.67 1.39
N ILE A 103 0.39 -11.91 2.16
CA ILE A 103 0.71 -11.48 3.52
C ILE A 103 -0.56 -11.38 4.35
N ALA A 104 -0.42 -11.54 5.67
CA ALA A 104 -1.47 -11.23 6.64
C ALA A 104 -1.05 -10.05 7.50
N SER A 105 -1.95 -9.11 7.72
CA SER A 105 -1.73 -7.92 8.54
C SER A 105 -2.95 -7.66 9.44
N ARG A 106 -2.72 -7.12 10.62
CA ARG A 106 -3.78 -6.76 11.56
C ARG A 106 -4.22 -5.31 11.36
N GLN A 107 -5.53 -5.07 11.54
CA GLN A 107 -6.03 -3.71 11.70
C GLN A 107 -5.93 -3.34 13.17
N VAL A 108 -5.31 -2.21 13.45
CA VAL A 108 -5.09 -1.72 14.83
C VAL A 108 -5.58 -0.28 14.98
N VAL A 109 -5.79 0.11 16.23
CA VAL A 109 -5.94 1.52 16.61
C VAL A 109 -4.69 1.93 17.38
N ALA A 110 -4.05 2.99 16.91
CA ALA A 110 -2.90 3.58 17.58
C ALA A 110 -3.30 4.92 18.20
N VAL A 111 -2.69 5.22 19.34
CA VAL A 111 -2.91 6.42 20.14
C VAL A 111 -1.57 6.97 20.64
N ASN A 112 -1.53 8.21 21.07
CA ASN A 112 -0.35 8.75 21.75
C ASN A 112 -0.12 8.03 23.07
N GLU A 113 1.15 7.87 23.49
CA GLU A 113 1.54 7.24 24.76
C GLU A 113 0.85 7.87 25.98
N SER A 114 0.61 9.18 25.92
CA SER A 114 -0.06 9.93 26.99
C SER A 114 -1.59 9.83 26.97
N SER A 115 -2.15 9.01 26.07
CA SER A 115 -3.60 8.84 25.92
C SER A 115 -4.21 8.05 27.07
N ASP A 116 -5.49 8.32 27.35
CA ASP A 116 -6.35 7.54 28.27
C ASP A 116 -7.16 6.44 27.55
N ILE A 117 -6.82 6.12 26.29
CA ILE A 117 -7.50 5.11 25.47
C ILE A 117 -6.72 3.81 25.55
N TYR A 118 -7.28 2.78 26.17
CA TYR A 118 -6.68 1.45 26.33
C TYR A 118 -7.49 0.35 25.65
N THR A 119 -8.76 0.58 25.38
CA THR A 119 -9.69 -0.36 24.75
C THR A 119 -10.50 0.32 23.63
N LEU A 120 -11.17 -0.48 22.79
CA LEU A 120 -12.05 0.08 21.76
C LEU A 120 -13.21 0.89 22.38
N GLN A 121 -13.68 0.55 23.57
CA GLN A 121 -14.76 1.27 24.26
C GLN A 121 -14.34 2.70 24.65
N ASP A 122 -13.06 2.94 24.92
CA ASP A 122 -12.54 4.25 25.28
C ASP A 122 -12.54 5.25 24.11
N LEU A 123 -12.80 4.75 22.89
CA LEU A 123 -13.02 5.58 21.70
C LEU A 123 -14.39 6.32 21.74
N ALA A 124 -15.25 6.04 22.74
CA ALA A 124 -16.53 6.70 22.86
C ALA A 124 -16.36 8.23 22.94
N GLY A 125 -16.97 8.95 21.98
CA GLY A 125 -16.87 10.41 21.88
C GLY A 125 -15.53 10.95 21.38
N LYS A 126 -14.54 10.10 21.10
CA LYS A 126 -13.21 10.50 20.59
C LYS A 126 -13.22 10.70 19.07
N ASN A 127 -12.24 11.41 18.55
CA ASN A 127 -12.01 11.61 17.13
C ASN A 127 -11.02 10.56 16.61
N LEU A 128 -11.43 9.76 15.64
CA LEU A 128 -10.59 8.74 15.01
C LEU A 128 -10.27 9.14 13.57
N ALA A 129 -8.98 9.17 13.21
CA ALA A 129 -8.55 9.38 11.83
C ALA A 129 -8.27 8.05 11.12
N VAL A 130 -8.70 7.94 9.86
CA VAL A 130 -8.47 6.79 8.97
C VAL A 130 -8.18 7.26 7.56
N GLN A 131 -7.51 6.44 6.76
CA GLN A 131 -7.41 6.73 5.33
C GLN A 131 -8.71 6.31 4.62
N SER A 132 -9.18 7.17 3.70
CA SER A 132 -10.38 6.94 2.88
C SER A 132 -10.27 5.65 2.07
N THR A 133 -11.40 4.99 1.86
CA THR A 133 -11.57 3.77 1.04
C THR A 133 -10.72 2.58 1.49
N THR A 134 -10.25 2.61 2.76
CA THR A 134 -9.49 1.52 3.37
C THR A 134 -10.37 0.59 4.23
N LYS A 135 -9.79 -0.52 4.69
CA LYS A 135 -10.50 -1.45 5.58
C LYS A 135 -10.84 -0.83 6.93
N PRO A 136 -9.91 -0.11 7.62
CA PRO A 136 -10.25 0.60 8.86
C PRO A 136 -11.44 1.54 8.71
N GLU A 137 -11.45 2.37 7.67
CA GLU A 137 -12.59 3.25 7.43
C GLU A 137 -13.90 2.47 7.33
N GLY A 138 -13.91 1.40 6.53
CA GLY A 138 -15.11 0.55 6.35
C GLY A 138 -15.60 -0.07 7.66
N ILE A 139 -14.69 -0.50 8.54
CA ILE A 139 -15.01 -1.06 9.86
C ILE A 139 -15.72 -0.02 10.73
N PHE A 140 -15.16 1.19 10.83
CA PHE A 140 -15.69 2.24 11.70
C PHE A 140 -16.94 2.91 11.12
N LEU A 141 -17.04 3.09 9.80
CA LEU A 141 -18.25 3.62 9.15
C LEU A 141 -19.45 2.68 9.32
N LYS A 142 -19.22 1.40 9.05
CA LYS A 142 -20.30 0.38 9.08
C LYS A 142 -20.58 -0.10 10.50
N ARG A 143 -19.67 0.17 11.44
CA ARG A 143 -19.73 -0.31 12.83
C ARG A 143 -20.01 -1.83 12.85
N THR A 144 -19.23 -2.57 12.06
CA THR A 144 -19.41 -4.02 11.86
C THR A 144 -19.03 -4.86 13.07
N ASP A 145 -18.35 -4.26 14.04
CA ASP A 145 -17.96 -4.87 15.32
C ASP A 145 -18.74 -4.19 16.46
N GLU A 146 -19.48 -4.96 17.23
CA GLU A 146 -20.28 -4.47 18.36
C GLU A 146 -19.44 -3.80 19.45
N ARG A 147 -18.12 -4.08 19.48
CA ARG A 147 -17.18 -3.45 20.41
C ARG A 147 -16.87 -2.00 20.05
N ILE A 148 -17.23 -1.55 18.84
CA ILE A 148 -16.98 -0.19 18.39
C ILE A 148 -18.04 0.76 18.95
N PRO A 149 -17.68 1.70 19.83
CA PRO A 149 -18.61 2.65 20.40
C PRO A 149 -19.00 3.74 19.38
N LYS A 150 -19.90 4.62 19.79
CA LYS A 150 -20.16 5.85 19.02
C LYS A 150 -18.98 6.81 19.15
N LEU A 151 -18.29 7.04 18.06
CA LEU A 151 -17.20 8.03 17.98
C LEU A 151 -17.76 9.46 18.08
N GLY A 152 -16.90 10.40 18.46
CA GLY A 152 -17.14 11.84 18.30
C GLY A 152 -17.18 12.17 16.81
N ASN A 153 -16.05 11.93 16.14
CA ASN A 153 -15.93 12.05 14.68
C ASN A 153 -15.11 10.88 14.11
N LEU A 154 -15.45 10.44 12.91
CA LEU A 154 -14.57 9.66 12.04
C LEU A 154 -14.03 10.61 10.97
N ILE A 155 -12.71 10.80 10.94
CA ILE A 155 -12.01 11.71 10.04
C ILE A 155 -11.37 10.89 8.94
N SER A 156 -11.97 10.92 7.74
CA SER A 156 -11.45 10.20 6.57
C SER A 156 -10.55 11.13 5.77
N LEU A 157 -9.29 10.72 5.55
CA LEU A 157 -8.27 11.49 4.86
C LEU A 157 -7.79 10.75 3.61
N GLY A 158 -7.57 11.44 2.50
CA GLY A 158 -7.15 10.82 1.24
C GLY A 158 -5.75 10.23 1.30
N HIS A 159 -4.85 10.83 2.08
CA HIS A 159 -3.45 10.42 2.18
C HIS A 159 -3.12 9.82 3.54
N ARG A 160 -2.41 8.70 3.53
CA ARG A 160 -2.10 7.91 4.73
C ARG A 160 -1.27 8.67 5.76
N GLU A 161 -0.24 9.39 5.33
CA GLU A 161 0.64 10.16 6.20
C GLU A 161 -0.11 11.24 7.01
N LEU A 162 -1.23 11.72 6.47
CA LEU A 162 -2.04 12.73 7.16
C LEU A 162 -2.73 12.18 8.41
N ILE A 163 -3.08 10.87 8.46
CA ILE A 163 -3.71 10.32 9.67
C ILE A 163 -2.75 10.37 10.86
N PHE A 164 -1.48 10.08 10.65
CA PHE A 164 -0.45 10.14 11.69
C PHE A 164 -0.13 11.60 12.08
N THR A 165 -0.07 12.51 11.10
CA THR A 165 0.04 13.95 11.37
C THR A 165 -1.13 14.46 12.23
N PHE A 166 -2.36 13.99 11.97
CA PHE A 166 -3.53 14.37 12.76
C PHE A 166 -3.42 13.87 14.21
N LEU A 167 -2.91 12.66 14.41
CA LEU A 167 -2.64 12.13 15.75
C LEU A 167 -1.57 12.96 16.48
N GLU A 168 -0.44 13.20 15.80
CA GLU A 168 0.69 13.98 16.35
C GLU A 168 0.28 15.39 16.76
N LYS A 169 -0.54 16.06 15.94
CA LYS A 169 -1.02 17.43 16.20
C LYS A 169 -2.23 17.50 17.15
N GLY A 170 -2.74 16.36 17.59
CA GLY A 170 -3.92 16.30 18.46
C GLY A 170 -5.24 16.67 17.77
N TYR A 171 -5.30 16.61 16.44
CA TYR A 171 -6.55 16.79 15.68
C TYR A 171 -7.40 15.52 15.69
N ALA A 172 -6.77 14.37 15.92
CA ALA A 172 -7.41 13.11 16.22
C ALA A 172 -6.86 12.54 17.53
N ASP A 173 -7.72 11.85 18.29
CA ASP A 173 -7.34 11.17 19.52
C ASP A 173 -6.71 9.80 19.24
N ALA A 174 -7.05 9.22 18.09
CA ALA A 174 -6.59 7.91 17.65
C ALA A 174 -6.52 7.81 16.13
N VAL A 175 -5.78 6.83 15.60
CA VAL A 175 -5.74 6.46 14.19
C VAL A 175 -6.04 4.99 14.00
N GLY A 176 -6.78 4.65 12.92
CA GLY A 176 -7.01 3.28 12.49
C GLY A 176 -6.17 2.96 11.26
N ALA A 177 -5.28 1.96 11.35
CA ALA A 177 -4.38 1.58 10.27
C ALA A 177 -3.96 0.10 10.36
N HIS A 178 -3.19 -0.38 9.38
CA HIS A 178 -2.45 -1.64 9.51
C HIS A 178 -1.33 -1.53 10.52
N GLU A 179 -1.10 -2.59 11.28
CA GLU A 179 -0.11 -2.63 12.36
C GLU A 179 1.30 -2.23 11.90
N GLU A 180 1.75 -2.78 10.77
CA GLU A 180 3.07 -2.49 10.21
C GLU A 180 3.24 -1.03 9.83
N SER A 181 2.16 -0.39 9.35
CA SER A 181 2.17 1.05 9.08
C SER A 181 2.30 1.86 10.36
N VAL A 182 1.62 1.46 11.43
CA VAL A 182 1.77 2.11 12.75
C VAL A 182 3.20 1.99 13.25
N VAL A 183 3.77 0.77 13.24
CA VAL A 183 5.16 0.53 13.67
C VAL A 183 6.16 1.36 12.88
N GLN A 184 5.91 1.60 11.61
CA GLN A 184 6.79 2.42 10.76
C GLN A 184 6.81 3.91 11.18
N TYR A 185 5.72 4.41 11.77
CA TYR A 185 5.58 5.80 12.21
C TYR A 185 5.88 6.02 13.70
N MET A 186 6.18 4.98 14.47
CA MET A 186 6.60 5.03 15.88
C MET A 186 8.09 5.30 16.01
#